data_9bb816d035bac0b5813992381b3397db
#
_entry.id   9bb816d035bac0b5813992381b3397db
#
_cell.length_a   1.000
_cell.length_b   1.000
_cell.length_c   1.000
_cell.angle_alpha   90.00
_cell.angle_beta   90.00
_cell.angle_gamma   90.00
#
_symmetry.space_group_name_H-M   'P 1'
#
loop_
_entity.id
_entity.type
_entity.pdbx_description
1 polymer ?
#
loop_
_entity_poly.entity_id
_entity_poly.type
_entity_poly.pdbx_seq_one_letter_code
_entity_poly.pdbx_strand_id
1 'polypeptide(L)'
;MLTNLHVKNLVLIDEAEVEFGPGLNILTGETGAGKSILIGSINAALGKKISREMIRTGETSALVELVFETENPHVLELLKEMDLEAEEGQVIISRKITGSRSVCRINGEACNISQVKALASLLLDIHGQHEHQSLLYPDRQIAILDAFAGTEAATAKGEVRALYQEWKNVRKELSAYELDEEARKREAAFLTFEINEIDQAELKEGEDEALETAYRKMGHAKKIAESLQTVYAITGYGAENSAGEQVGRAIRELQQAAVYDDALSGPSQTLSDIDGLLNDFNREISAYLSELTFSEEEYYETEKRLDEINRLKAKYGKTMEEIAAYREEQQKKLEKLENFESCRAALQEQLQKTEQKLDAAAHNLSKIRRNYAKRLETQIIEGLRDLNFLHVAFEISFEKTKSYTENGTDAVEFLISTNPGEAIRPLAKVVSGGELSRIMLAIKTILADRDETETLIFDEIDTGISGRTAQKVSEKMAQIGQRHQVICITHLPQIAAMADSHFEIEKNVEENETVTSIHPLSEENSVRELARMLGGAKITDSVLANASEMKELAQVQKSARLK
;
A
#
# COMPACT_ATOMS: atom_id res chain seq x y z
N MET A 1 15.16 4.34 -15.25
CA MET A 1 15.06 4.52 -16.72
C MET A 1 14.65 3.21 -17.41
N LEU A 2 14.01 3.28 -18.60
CA LEU A 2 13.64 2.08 -19.38
C LEU A 2 14.89 1.54 -20.07
N THR A 3 15.34 0.34 -19.72
CA THR A 3 16.57 -0.27 -20.29
C THR A 3 16.27 -1.23 -21.42
N ASN A 4 15.16 -1.99 -21.33
CA ASN A 4 14.81 -2.96 -22.35
C ASN A 4 13.29 -2.96 -22.64
N LEU A 5 12.95 -3.14 -23.89
CA LEU A 5 11.60 -3.42 -24.36
C LEU A 5 11.63 -4.71 -25.19
N HIS A 6 10.93 -5.72 -24.72
CA HIS A 6 10.71 -6.96 -25.47
C HIS A 6 9.23 -7.09 -25.87
N VAL A 7 9.00 -7.31 -27.13
CA VAL A 7 7.65 -7.48 -27.73
C VAL A 7 7.62 -8.75 -28.55
N LYS A 8 6.61 -9.59 -28.35
CA LYS A 8 6.42 -10.84 -29.11
C LYS A 8 4.97 -11.01 -29.53
N ASN A 9 4.77 -11.36 -30.80
CA ASN A 9 3.48 -11.68 -31.43
C ASN A 9 2.43 -10.54 -31.31
N LEU A 10 2.87 -9.28 -31.43
CA LEU A 10 1.98 -8.13 -31.32
C LEU A 10 1.83 -7.39 -32.64
N VAL A 11 0.63 -7.35 -33.20
CA VAL A 11 0.25 -6.70 -34.47
C VAL A 11 1.17 -7.18 -35.62
N LEU A 12 2.12 -6.35 -36.04
CA LEU A 12 3.10 -6.65 -37.12
C LEU A 12 4.47 -7.06 -36.57
N ILE A 13 4.65 -7.08 -35.26
CA ILE A 13 5.89 -7.50 -34.62
C ILE A 13 5.79 -9.01 -34.34
N ASP A 14 6.68 -9.79 -34.91
CA ASP A 14 6.88 -11.17 -34.54
C ASP A 14 7.66 -11.26 -33.23
N GLU A 15 8.89 -10.82 -33.23
CA GLU A 15 9.70 -10.62 -32.04
C GLU A 15 10.62 -9.42 -32.23
N ALA A 16 10.65 -8.53 -31.26
CA ALA A 16 11.54 -7.37 -31.27
C ALA A 16 12.05 -7.13 -29.84
N GLU A 17 13.33 -6.92 -29.75
CA GLU A 17 14.01 -6.53 -28.50
C GLU A 17 14.79 -5.24 -28.76
N VAL A 18 14.60 -4.24 -27.89
CA VAL A 18 15.22 -2.93 -28.00
C VAL A 18 15.86 -2.56 -26.68
N GLU A 19 17.16 -2.39 -26.70
CA GLU A 19 17.93 -1.88 -25.56
C GLU A 19 18.11 -0.37 -25.69
N PHE A 20 17.52 0.38 -24.76
CA PHE A 20 17.61 1.83 -24.72
C PHE A 20 18.79 2.28 -23.83
N GLY A 21 19.52 3.29 -24.31
CA GLY A 21 20.58 3.94 -23.54
C GLY A 21 20.08 5.16 -22.75
N PRO A 22 20.94 5.75 -21.92
CA PRO A 22 20.67 7.05 -21.32
C PRO A 22 20.65 8.16 -22.39
N GLY A 23 20.09 9.32 -22.04
CA GLY A 23 20.03 10.46 -22.94
C GLY A 23 18.94 10.35 -24.00
N LEU A 24 19.21 10.82 -25.20
CA LEU A 24 18.24 10.96 -26.28
C LEU A 24 18.26 9.76 -27.22
N ASN A 25 17.27 8.90 -27.11
CA ASN A 25 17.01 7.73 -27.96
C ASN A 25 16.05 8.12 -29.08
N ILE A 26 16.49 8.05 -30.32
CA ILE A 26 15.68 8.43 -31.48
C ILE A 26 15.37 7.19 -32.33
N LEU A 27 14.10 7.07 -32.70
CA LEU A 27 13.64 6.03 -33.61
C LEU A 27 13.18 6.69 -34.92
N THR A 28 13.81 6.29 -36.02
CA THR A 28 13.44 6.69 -37.38
C THR A 28 12.90 5.49 -38.16
N GLY A 29 12.39 5.72 -39.35
CA GLY A 29 11.89 4.66 -40.24
C GLY A 29 10.76 5.13 -41.13
N GLU A 30 10.34 4.30 -42.07
CA GLU A 30 9.26 4.62 -42.98
C GLU A 30 7.92 4.79 -42.26
N THR A 31 7.10 5.73 -42.77
CA THR A 31 5.85 6.17 -42.14
C THR A 31 4.80 5.07 -41.99
N GLY A 32 4.11 5.06 -40.85
CA GLY A 32 2.88 4.31 -40.60
C GLY A 32 2.93 3.37 -39.41
N ALA A 33 2.61 2.08 -39.60
CA ALA A 33 2.22 1.18 -38.53
C ALA A 33 3.36 0.83 -37.54
N GLY A 34 4.63 0.80 -37.91
CA GLY A 34 5.74 0.37 -37.02
C GLY A 34 5.96 1.28 -35.81
N LYS A 35 5.93 2.60 -36.03
CA LYS A 35 6.12 3.61 -34.98
C LYS A 35 5.00 3.59 -33.94
N SER A 36 3.76 3.57 -34.40
CA SER A 36 2.57 3.52 -33.53
C SER A 36 2.45 2.17 -32.80
N ILE A 37 3.00 1.09 -33.37
CA ILE A 37 2.99 -0.22 -32.73
C ILE A 37 3.92 -0.25 -31.53
N LEU A 38 5.11 0.36 -31.61
CA LEU A 38 6.06 0.43 -30.51
C LEU A 38 5.45 1.15 -29.30
N ILE A 39 4.92 2.36 -29.49
CA ILE A 39 4.26 3.11 -28.42
C ILE A 39 2.99 2.38 -27.96
N GLY A 40 2.26 1.77 -28.88
CA GLY A 40 1.12 0.91 -28.57
C GLY A 40 1.51 -0.28 -27.68
N SER A 41 2.69 -0.88 -27.90
CA SER A 41 3.19 -1.98 -27.07
C SER A 41 3.55 -1.52 -25.65
N ILE A 42 4.25 -0.39 -25.52
CA ILE A 42 4.56 0.19 -24.20
C ILE A 42 3.26 0.49 -23.45
N ASN A 43 2.32 1.17 -24.09
CA ASN A 43 1.01 1.46 -23.52
C ASN A 43 0.23 0.19 -23.14
N ALA A 44 0.35 -0.84 -23.94
CA ALA A 44 -0.25 -2.14 -23.66
C ALA A 44 0.28 -2.72 -22.35
N ALA A 45 1.60 -2.72 -22.14
CA ALA A 45 2.22 -3.19 -20.91
C ALA A 45 1.77 -2.36 -19.70
N LEU A 46 1.63 -1.03 -19.87
CA LEU A 46 1.25 -0.08 -18.81
C LEU A 46 -0.26 -0.06 -18.46
N GLY A 47 -1.02 -1.00 -18.97
CA GLY A 47 -2.41 -1.18 -18.55
C GLY A 47 -3.47 -0.47 -19.41
N LYS A 48 -3.13 -0.01 -20.62
CA LYS A 48 -4.13 0.47 -21.59
C LYS A 48 -5.08 -0.66 -22.00
N LYS A 49 -6.33 -0.32 -22.31
CA LYS A 49 -7.30 -1.30 -22.80
C LYS A 49 -6.84 -1.86 -24.15
N ILE A 50 -6.76 -3.17 -24.25
CA ILE A 50 -6.27 -3.88 -25.45
C ILE A 50 -7.43 -4.57 -26.13
N SER A 51 -7.50 -4.50 -27.47
CA SER A 51 -8.37 -5.34 -28.28
C SER A 51 -7.66 -6.66 -28.64
N ARG A 52 -8.45 -7.69 -28.93
CA ARG A 52 -7.92 -9.00 -29.39
C ARG A 52 -7.21 -8.90 -30.74
N GLU A 53 -7.53 -7.89 -31.51
CA GLU A 53 -6.94 -7.59 -32.83
C GLU A 53 -5.46 -7.20 -32.74
N MET A 54 -4.95 -6.92 -31.52
CA MET A 54 -3.53 -6.66 -31.31
C MET A 54 -2.66 -7.91 -31.27
N ILE A 55 -3.24 -9.12 -31.12
CA ILE A 55 -2.49 -10.38 -31.27
C ILE A 55 -2.22 -10.60 -32.76
N ARG A 56 -0.96 -10.91 -33.11
CA ARG A 56 -0.56 -11.23 -34.50
C ARG A 56 -1.45 -12.32 -35.09
N THR A 57 -1.83 -12.16 -36.35
CA THR A 57 -2.64 -13.15 -37.08
C THR A 57 -1.92 -14.50 -37.09
N GLY A 58 -2.63 -15.56 -36.72
CA GLY A 58 -2.04 -16.92 -36.62
C GLY A 58 -1.52 -17.28 -35.22
N GLU A 59 -1.32 -16.30 -34.31
CA GLU A 59 -0.79 -16.51 -32.99
C GLU A 59 -1.89 -16.59 -31.91
N THR A 60 -1.58 -17.33 -30.83
CA THR A 60 -2.52 -17.56 -29.71
C THR A 60 -2.34 -16.57 -28.57
N SER A 61 -1.18 -15.93 -28.48
CA SER A 61 -0.86 -14.96 -27.43
C SER A 61 0.19 -13.96 -27.88
N ALA A 62 0.14 -12.76 -27.28
CA ALA A 62 1.18 -11.75 -27.38
C ALA A 62 1.79 -11.46 -26.01
N LEU A 63 3.05 -11.06 -25.99
CA LEU A 63 3.79 -10.67 -24.79
C LEU A 63 4.43 -9.29 -25.02
N VAL A 64 4.32 -8.43 -24.02
CA VAL A 64 5.11 -7.20 -23.93
C VAL A 64 5.76 -7.16 -22.57
N GLU A 65 7.06 -6.89 -22.54
CA GLU A 65 7.84 -6.77 -21.34
C GLU A 65 8.69 -5.50 -21.38
N LEU A 66 8.68 -4.77 -20.28
CA LEU A 66 9.43 -3.54 -20.06
C LEU A 66 10.34 -3.75 -18.86
N VAL A 67 11.63 -3.48 -19.03
CA VAL A 67 12.61 -3.56 -17.94
C VAL A 67 13.07 -2.13 -17.63
N PHE A 68 12.93 -1.76 -16.37
CA PHE A 68 13.37 -0.47 -15.84
C PHE A 68 14.47 -0.68 -14.82
N GLU A 69 15.45 0.22 -14.82
CA GLU A 69 16.38 0.42 -13.71
C GLU A 69 16.07 1.72 -13.02
N THR A 70 15.89 1.71 -11.70
CA THR A 70 15.52 2.88 -10.92
C THR A 70 16.11 2.86 -9.52
N GLU A 71 16.55 4.03 -9.06
CA GLU A 71 16.91 4.31 -7.67
C GLU A 71 15.89 5.25 -7.00
N ASN A 72 14.76 5.55 -7.68
CA ASN A 72 13.76 6.47 -7.18
C ASN A 72 13.12 5.92 -5.90
N PRO A 73 13.26 6.60 -4.74
CA PRO A 73 12.74 6.12 -3.47
C PRO A 73 11.22 5.95 -3.46
N HIS A 74 10.47 6.76 -4.21
CA HIS A 74 9.01 6.66 -4.31
C HIS A 74 8.56 5.39 -5.06
N VAL A 75 9.35 4.96 -6.07
CA VAL A 75 9.12 3.69 -6.77
C VAL A 75 9.36 2.52 -5.83
N LEU A 76 10.48 2.55 -5.09
CA LEU A 76 10.84 1.48 -4.15
C LEU A 76 9.85 1.39 -2.97
N GLU A 77 9.35 2.51 -2.48
CA GLU A 77 8.33 2.56 -1.43
C GLU A 77 7.00 1.97 -1.93
N LEU A 78 6.57 2.36 -3.14
CA LEU A 78 5.34 1.83 -3.73
C LEU A 78 5.42 0.32 -3.99
N LEU A 79 6.58 -0.20 -4.41
CA LEU A 79 6.79 -1.64 -4.54
C LEU A 79 6.66 -2.37 -3.20
N LYS A 80 7.25 -1.82 -2.12
CA LYS A 80 7.10 -2.37 -0.77
C LYS A 80 5.65 -2.38 -0.28
N GLU A 81 4.88 -1.33 -0.58
CA GLU A 81 3.45 -1.30 -0.27
C GLU A 81 2.64 -2.38 -1.01
N MET A 82 3.17 -2.86 -2.12
CA MET A 82 2.59 -3.94 -2.93
C MET A 82 3.14 -5.33 -2.57
N ASP A 83 3.97 -5.45 -1.53
CA ASP A 83 4.72 -6.66 -1.16
C ASP A 83 5.63 -7.18 -2.29
N LEU A 84 6.21 -6.25 -3.08
CA LEU A 84 7.13 -6.54 -4.18
C LEU A 84 8.52 -5.99 -3.88
N GLU A 85 9.55 -6.69 -4.33
CA GLU A 85 10.94 -6.23 -4.21
C GLU A 85 11.53 -5.95 -5.60
N ALA A 86 12.41 -4.93 -5.67
CA ALA A 86 13.25 -4.67 -6.84
C ALA A 86 14.62 -5.30 -6.61
N GLU A 87 14.97 -6.32 -7.37
CA GLU A 87 16.32 -6.91 -7.33
C GLU A 87 17.29 -5.94 -8.02
N GLU A 88 18.31 -5.49 -7.29
CA GLU A 88 19.34 -4.55 -7.79
C GLU A 88 18.77 -3.28 -8.46
N GLY A 89 17.60 -2.79 -8.01
CA GLY A 89 16.94 -1.63 -8.60
C GLY A 89 16.18 -1.91 -9.91
N GLN A 90 16.09 -3.16 -10.32
CA GLN A 90 15.39 -3.56 -11.54
C GLN A 90 13.90 -3.76 -11.30
N VAL A 91 13.08 -3.24 -12.21
CA VAL A 91 11.62 -3.38 -12.21
C VAL A 91 11.16 -3.89 -13.57
N ILE A 92 10.56 -5.07 -13.58
CA ILE A 92 10.07 -5.71 -14.81
C ILE A 92 8.54 -5.63 -14.83
N ILE A 93 7.98 -4.94 -15.82
CA ILE A 93 6.54 -4.90 -16.07
C ILE A 93 6.24 -5.73 -17.31
N SER A 94 5.50 -6.81 -17.16
CA SER A 94 5.13 -7.65 -18.30
C SER A 94 3.62 -7.81 -18.41
N ARG A 95 3.14 -7.92 -19.65
CA ARG A 95 1.75 -8.22 -19.97
C ARG A 95 1.63 -9.29 -21.03
N LYS A 96 1.03 -10.40 -20.64
CA LYS A 96 0.67 -11.50 -21.55
C LYS A 96 -0.80 -11.38 -21.93
N ILE A 97 -1.06 -11.32 -23.22
CA ILE A 97 -2.40 -11.18 -23.83
C ILE A 97 -2.73 -12.49 -24.51
N THR A 98 -3.89 -13.06 -24.19
CA THR A 98 -4.43 -14.26 -24.85
C THR A 98 -5.83 -13.94 -25.39
N GLY A 99 -6.38 -14.79 -26.24
CA GLY A 99 -7.70 -14.58 -26.84
C GLY A 99 -8.85 -14.32 -25.84
N SER A 100 -8.72 -14.72 -24.57
CA SER A 100 -9.74 -14.60 -23.54
C SER A 100 -9.35 -13.74 -22.34
N ARG A 101 -8.05 -13.57 -22.06
CA ARG A 101 -7.53 -12.93 -20.84
C ARG A 101 -6.29 -12.10 -21.11
N SER A 102 -6.06 -11.07 -20.31
CA SER A 102 -4.75 -10.44 -20.23
C SER A 102 -4.28 -10.45 -18.77
N VAL A 103 -3.03 -10.83 -18.56
CA VAL A 103 -2.40 -10.91 -17.24
C VAL A 103 -1.25 -9.93 -17.21
N CYS A 104 -1.27 -9.02 -16.24
CA CYS A 104 -0.15 -8.13 -15.95
C CYS A 104 0.69 -8.72 -14.81
N ARG A 105 2.00 -8.52 -14.87
CA ARG A 105 2.94 -8.92 -13.82
C ARG A 105 3.94 -7.80 -13.57
N ILE A 106 4.34 -7.67 -12.32
CA ILE A 106 5.47 -6.84 -11.88
C ILE A 106 6.45 -7.78 -11.18
N ASN A 107 7.69 -7.82 -11.62
CA ASN A 107 8.76 -8.72 -11.13
C ASN A 107 8.31 -10.19 -11.04
N GLY A 108 7.55 -10.65 -12.04
CA GLY A 108 7.02 -12.02 -12.11
C GLY A 108 5.69 -12.25 -11.37
N GLU A 109 5.33 -11.40 -10.42
CA GLU A 109 4.10 -11.51 -9.62
C GLU A 109 2.89 -10.91 -10.35
N ALA A 110 1.74 -11.60 -10.27
CA ALA A 110 0.51 -11.17 -10.94
C ALA A 110 -0.10 -9.94 -10.24
N CYS A 111 -0.36 -8.88 -11.02
CA CYS A 111 -0.84 -7.60 -10.51
C CYS A 111 -2.13 -7.16 -11.21
N ASN A 112 -2.88 -6.28 -10.53
CA ASN A 112 -4.01 -5.62 -11.17
C ASN A 112 -3.55 -4.39 -11.99
N ILE A 113 -4.41 -3.94 -12.91
CA ILE A 113 -4.11 -2.81 -13.81
C ILE A 113 -3.89 -1.50 -13.03
N SER A 114 -4.54 -1.31 -11.89
CA SER A 114 -4.39 -0.10 -11.09
C SER A 114 -2.99 -0.03 -10.45
N GLN A 115 -2.46 -1.15 -9.98
CA GLN A 115 -1.09 -1.25 -9.46
C GLN A 115 -0.06 -0.94 -10.55
N VAL A 116 -0.23 -1.55 -11.74
CA VAL A 116 0.65 -1.27 -12.88
C VAL A 116 0.63 0.21 -13.27
N LYS A 117 -0.54 0.83 -13.32
CA LYS A 117 -0.68 2.26 -13.65
C LYS A 117 -0.04 3.17 -12.60
N ALA A 118 -0.22 2.86 -11.32
CA ALA A 118 0.38 3.62 -10.25
C ALA A 118 1.91 3.59 -10.36
N LEU A 119 2.50 2.42 -10.55
CA LEU A 119 3.93 2.25 -10.72
C LEU A 119 4.44 2.92 -12.00
N ALA A 120 3.76 2.70 -13.13
CA ALA A 120 4.11 3.30 -14.42
C ALA A 120 4.16 4.82 -14.38
N SER A 121 3.26 5.47 -13.64
CA SER A 121 3.22 6.94 -13.52
C SER A 121 4.43 7.54 -12.80
N LEU A 122 5.24 6.74 -12.11
CA LEU A 122 6.49 7.14 -11.48
C LEU A 122 7.71 6.82 -12.35
N LEU A 123 7.61 5.81 -13.22
CA LEU A 123 8.72 5.32 -14.04
C LEU A 123 8.83 6.07 -15.38
N LEU A 124 7.71 6.38 -16.02
CA LEU A 124 7.73 7.02 -17.33
C LEU A 124 6.50 7.90 -17.60
N ASP A 125 6.69 8.87 -18.49
CA ASP A 125 5.63 9.75 -18.99
C ASP A 125 5.60 9.75 -20.53
N ILE A 126 4.41 9.54 -21.13
CA ILE A 126 4.25 9.44 -22.58
C ILE A 126 3.47 10.67 -23.08
N HIS A 127 4.05 11.38 -24.02
CA HIS A 127 3.50 12.59 -24.62
C HIS A 127 3.13 12.36 -26.10
N GLY A 128 1.84 12.17 -26.37
CA GLY A 128 1.30 11.91 -27.72
C GLY A 128 -0.23 12.04 -27.79
N GLN A 129 -0.81 11.69 -28.93
CA GLN A 129 -2.26 11.75 -29.15
C GLN A 129 -2.98 10.65 -28.34
N HIS A 130 -3.97 11.00 -27.52
CA HIS A 130 -4.82 10.07 -26.75
C HIS A 130 -4.12 9.28 -25.62
N GLU A 131 -3.04 9.76 -25.03
CA GLU A 131 -2.29 9.03 -24.02
C GLU A 131 -2.44 9.60 -22.61
N HIS A 132 -1.99 8.81 -21.62
CA HIS A 132 -2.01 9.18 -20.21
C HIS A 132 -1.00 10.31 -19.95
N GLN A 133 -1.43 11.53 -20.17
CA GLN A 133 -0.63 12.71 -19.90
C GLN A 133 -0.90 13.14 -18.47
N SER A 134 0.03 12.88 -17.60
CA SER A 134 -0.06 13.23 -16.18
C SER A 134 -0.34 14.73 -15.99
N LEU A 135 0.23 15.57 -16.86
CA LEU A 135 0.09 17.04 -16.85
C LEU A 135 -1.31 17.58 -17.17
N LEU A 136 -2.21 16.76 -17.71
CA LEU A 136 -3.58 17.18 -18.01
C LEU A 136 -4.50 17.15 -16.78
N TYR A 137 -4.07 16.51 -15.69
CA TYR A 137 -4.86 16.39 -14.46
C TYR A 137 -4.55 17.51 -13.48
N PRO A 138 -5.56 18.22 -12.95
CA PRO A 138 -5.37 19.34 -11.99
C PRO A 138 -4.49 18.98 -10.79
N ASP A 139 -4.63 17.76 -10.25
CA ASP A 139 -3.84 17.29 -9.12
C ASP A 139 -2.33 17.19 -9.43
N ARG A 140 -1.98 16.93 -10.68
CA ARG A 140 -0.59 16.93 -11.13
C ARG A 140 -0.09 18.34 -11.43
N GLN A 141 -0.96 19.22 -11.92
CA GLN A 141 -0.59 20.61 -12.22
C GLN A 141 -0.23 21.39 -10.95
N ILE A 142 -0.96 21.18 -9.85
CA ILE A 142 -0.59 21.77 -8.56
C ILE A 142 0.71 21.17 -8.02
N ALA A 143 0.96 19.88 -8.19
CA ALA A 143 2.21 19.24 -7.78
C ALA A 143 3.42 19.79 -8.56
N ILE A 144 3.26 20.07 -9.85
CA ILE A 144 4.28 20.70 -10.69
C ILE A 144 4.59 22.12 -10.19
N LEU A 145 3.58 22.90 -9.88
CA LEU A 145 3.77 24.24 -9.33
C LEU A 145 4.50 24.18 -7.99
N ASP A 146 4.13 23.24 -7.11
CA ASP A 146 4.80 23.01 -5.83
C ASP A 146 6.27 22.58 -6.03
N ALA A 147 6.54 21.69 -6.98
CA ALA A 147 7.91 21.28 -7.34
C ALA A 147 8.72 22.46 -7.89
N PHE A 148 8.11 23.31 -8.74
CA PHE A 148 8.74 24.52 -9.25
C PHE A 148 9.04 25.55 -8.15
N ALA A 149 8.19 25.68 -7.15
CA ALA A 149 8.41 26.53 -5.99
C ALA A 149 9.48 25.96 -5.02
N GLY A 150 9.75 24.66 -5.07
CA GLY A 150 10.83 24.01 -4.33
C GLY A 150 10.63 23.97 -2.83
N THR A 151 11.71 24.18 -2.07
CA THR A 151 11.71 24.03 -0.61
C THR A 151 10.73 24.96 0.10
N GLU A 152 10.46 26.15 -0.44
CA GLU A 152 9.53 27.11 0.15
C GLU A 152 8.09 26.57 0.16
N ALA A 153 7.63 26.01 -0.97
CA ALA A 153 6.32 25.37 -1.04
C ALA A 153 6.28 24.08 -0.26
N ALA A 154 7.35 23.26 -0.29
CA ALA A 154 7.43 22.01 0.44
C ALA A 154 7.29 22.21 1.95
N THR A 155 7.96 23.23 2.51
CA THR A 155 7.87 23.59 3.94
C THR A 155 6.45 24.05 4.30
N ALA A 156 5.89 24.99 3.52
CA ALA A 156 4.54 25.50 3.78
C ALA A 156 3.46 24.40 3.62
N LYS A 157 3.64 23.48 2.67
CA LYS A 157 2.77 22.32 2.47
C LYS A 157 2.85 21.32 3.63
N GLY A 158 4.05 21.10 4.18
CA GLY A 158 4.26 20.27 5.37
C GLY A 158 3.50 20.84 6.59
N GLU A 159 3.54 22.15 6.79
CA GLU A 159 2.78 22.84 7.84
C GLU A 159 1.26 22.68 7.65
N VAL A 160 0.77 22.90 6.43
CA VAL A 160 -0.65 22.72 6.09
C VAL A 160 -1.08 21.28 6.34
N ARG A 161 -0.28 20.29 5.93
CA ARG A 161 -0.58 18.87 6.13
C ARG A 161 -0.67 18.50 7.60
N ALA A 162 0.25 18.97 8.43
CA ALA A 162 0.23 18.73 9.87
C ALA A 162 -1.03 19.31 10.52
N LEU A 163 -1.34 20.57 10.22
CA LEU A 163 -2.53 21.25 10.75
C LEU A 163 -3.84 20.64 10.23
N TYR A 164 -3.87 20.17 8.99
CA TYR A 164 -5.02 19.46 8.43
C TYR A 164 -5.28 18.13 9.13
N GLN A 165 -4.25 17.36 9.46
CA GLN A 165 -4.40 16.12 10.22
C GLN A 165 -4.90 16.40 11.65
N GLU A 166 -4.36 17.43 12.32
CA GLU A 166 -4.85 17.87 13.63
C GLU A 166 -6.32 18.28 13.55
N TRP A 167 -6.70 19.14 12.60
CA TRP A 167 -8.07 19.57 12.37
C TRP A 167 -9.02 18.39 12.11
N LYS A 168 -8.61 17.46 11.26
CA LYS A 168 -9.38 16.25 10.93
C LYS A 168 -9.61 15.37 12.16
N ASN A 169 -8.60 15.21 13.02
CA ASN A 169 -8.69 14.43 14.24
C ASN A 169 -9.64 15.09 15.24
N VAL A 170 -9.46 16.40 15.51
CA VAL A 170 -10.33 17.15 16.42
C VAL A 170 -11.79 17.15 15.91
N ARG A 171 -12.01 17.32 14.61
CA ARG A 171 -13.34 17.24 14.00
C ARG A 171 -13.96 15.86 14.13
N LYS A 172 -13.16 14.80 13.94
CA LYS A 172 -13.61 13.41 14.14
C LYS A 172 -13.97 13.15 15.60
N GLU A 173 -13.15 13.62 16.54
CA GLU A 173 -13.47 13.54 17.97
C GLU A 173 -14.76 14.31 18.30
N LEU A 174 -14.90 15.54 17.82
CA LEU A 174 -16.11 16.31 18.04
C LEU A 174 -17.37 15.64 17.48
N SER A 175 -17.27 15.00 16.29
CA SER A 175 -18.39 14.28 15.70
C SER A 175 -18.86 13.09 16.54
N ALA A 176 -17.96 12.49 17.32
CA ALA A 176 -18.33 11.41 18.26
C ALA A 176 -19.18 11.91 19.44
N TYR A 177 -19.19 13.22 19.69
CA TYR A 177 -20.03 13.84 20.71
C TYR A 177 -21.42 14.25 20.19
N GLU A 178 -21.75 14.07 18.92
CA GLU A 178 -23.08 14.37 18.34
C GLU A 178 -24.11 13.23 18.57
N LEU A 179 -23.82 12.31 19.50
CA LEU A 179 -24.76 11.26 19.91
C LEU A 179 -26.00 11.88 20.59
N ASP A 180 -27.18 11.31 20.31
CA ASP A 180 -28.43 11.64 20.96
C ASP A 180 -28.30 11.55 22.50
N GLU A 181 -28.87 12.48 23.25
CA GLU A 181 -28.78 12.54 24.71
C GLU A 181 -29.27 11.27 25.40
N GLU A 182 -30.32 10.66 24.87
CA GLU A 182 -30.81 9.37 25.39
C GLU A 182 -29.89 8.19 25.11
N ALA A 183 -29.21 8.20 23.94
CA ALA A 183 -28.21 7.19 23.61
C ALA A 183 -27.00 7.30 24.54
N ARG A 184 -26.58 8.52 24.83
CA ARG A 184 -25.50 8.86 25.78
C ARG A 184 -25.79 8.39 27.21
N LYS A 185 -27.01 8.70 27.71
CA LYS A 185 -27.43 8.27 29.05
C LYS A 185 -27.46 6.74 29.18
N ARG A 186 -27.90 6.06 28.12
CA ARG A 186 -27.89 4.59 28.07
C ARG A 186 -26.47 4.03 28.06
N GLU A 187 -25.58 4.62 27.25
CA GLU A 187 -24.17 4.20 27.18
C GLU A 187 -23.45 4.46 28.51
N ALA A 188 -23.61 5.64 29.11
CA ALA A 188 -23.03 5.96 30.42
C ALA A 188 -23.55 5.01 31.52
N ALA A 189 -24.83 4.67 31.53
CA ALA A 189 -25.37 3.70 32.47
C ALA A 189 -24.81 2.30 32.25
N PHE A 190 -24.60 1.89 31.01
CA PHE A 190 -24.00 0.61 30.66
C PHE A 190 -22.52 0.55 31.09
N LEU A 191 -21.74 1.56 30.76
CA LEU A 191 -20.35 1.66 31.18
C LEU A 191 -20.20 1.67 32.71
N THR A 192 -21.08 2.43 33.39
CA THR A 192 -21.13 2.45 34.87
C THR A 192 -21.42 1.07 35.44
N PHE A 193 -22.34 0.33 34.81
CA PHE A 193 -22.66 -1.04 35.24
C PHE A 193 -21.44 -1.97 35.08
N GLU A 194 -20.76 -1.94 33.93
CA GLU A 194 -19.60 -2.79 33.67
C GLU A 194 -18.43 -2.48 34.63
N ILE A 195 -18.14 -1.19 34.82
CA ILE A 195 -17.10 -0.75 35.76
C ILE A 195 -17.43 -1.21 37.18
N ASN A 196 -18.69 -0.99 37.64
CA ASN A 196 -19.10 -1.39 38.96
C ASN A 196 -19.06 -2.92 39.14
N GLU A 197 -19.41 -3.71 38.15
CA GLU A 197 -19.32 -5.17 38.18
C GLU A 197 -17.87 -5.64 38.38
N ILE A 198 -16.91 -4.98 37.73
CA ILE A 198 -15.49 -5.28 37.88
C ILE A 198 -14.98 -4.80 39.26
N ASP A 199 -15.34 -3.57 39.65
CA ASP A 199 -14.85 -2.96 40.90
C ASP A 199 -15.39 -3.70 42.13
N GLN A 200 -16.67 -4.12 42.13
CA GLN A 200 -17.29 -4.91 43.21
C GLN A 200 -16.66 -6.27 43.39
N ALA A 201 -16.07 -6.81 42.35
CA ALA A 201 -15.37 -8.08 42.44
C ALA A 201 -14.03 -7.99 43.18
N GLU A 202 -13.48 -6.79 43.41
CA GLU A 202 -12.22 -6.54 44.14
C GLU A 202 -11.09 -7.48 43.70
N LEU A 203 -10.89 -7.63 42.39
CA LEU A 203 -9.91 -8.55 41.82
C LEU A 203 -8.50 -8.21 42.26
N LYS A 204 -7.71 -9.23 42.67
CA LYS A 204 -6.32 -9.08 43.04
C LYS A 204 -5.41 -9.80 42.05
N GLU A 205 -4.29 -9.19 41.72
CA GLU A 205 -3.29 -9.77 40.81
C GLU A 205 -2.83 -11.15 41.32
N GLY A 206 -2.89 -12.17 40.47
CA GLY A 206 -2.51 -13.55 40.81
C GLY A 206 -3.50 -14.31 41.71
N GLU A 207 -4.66 -13.72 42.07
CA GLU A 207 -5.69 -14.37 42.87
C GLU A 207 -6.23 -15.62 42.21
N ASP A 208 -6.45 -15.58 40.90
CA ASP A 208 -6.96 -16.69 40.11
C ASP A 208 -6.04 -17.91 40.11
N GLU A 209 -4.74 -17.73 39.94
CA GLU A 209 -3.76 -18.82 39.98
C GLU A 209 -3.64 -19.44 41.37
N ALA A 210 -3.68 -18.58 42.41
CA ALA A 210 -3.65 -19.02 43.80
C ALA A 210 -4.89 -19.84 44.15
N LEU A 211 -6.09 -19.36 43.76
CA LEU A 211 -7.36 -20.05 44.00
C LEU A 211 -7.46 -21.35 43.20
N GLU A 212 -7.02 -21.38 41.93
CA GLU A 212 -6.98 -22.62 41.15
C GLU A 212 -6.10 -23.69 41.78
N THR A 213 -4.97 -23.27 42.30
CA THR A 213 -4.04 -24.18 42.97
C THR A 213 -4.66 -24.71 44.27
N ALA A 214 -5.28 -23.83 45.07
CA ALA A 214 -5.99 -24.19 46.30
C ALA A 214 -7.19 -25.11 45.99
N TYR A 215 -8.00 -24.79 45.01
CA TYR A 215 -9.18 -25.61 44.61
C TYR A 215 -8.78 -27.01 44.17
N ARG A 216 -7.73 -27.17 43.37
CA ARG A 216 -7.21 -28.48 42.96
C ARG A 216 -6.76 -29.30 44.18
N LYS A 217 -5.98 -28.66 45.11
CA LYS A 217 -5.50 -29.31 46.30
C LYS A 217 -6.66 -29.77 47.21
N MET A 218 -7.60 -28.90 47.46
CA MET A 218 -8.81 -29.22 48.27
C MET A 218 -9.69 -30.26 47.58
N GLY A 219 -9.85 -30.21 46.25
CA GLY A 219 -10.59 -31.21 45.47
C GLY A 219 -10.02 -32.63 45.60
N HIS A 220 -8.66 -32.73 45.66
CA HIS A 220 -8.02 -34.01 45.95
C HIS A 220 -8.29 -34.46 47.40
N ALA A 221 -8.18 -33.55 48.35
CA ALA A 221 -8.47 -33.86 49.77
C ALA A 221 -9.92 -34.30 49.98
N LYS A 222 -10.89 -33.62 49.32
CA LYS A 222 -12.32 -33.97 49.32
C LYS A 222 -12.54 -35.42 48.84
N LYS A 223 -12.00 -35.77 47.68
CA LYS A 223 -12.11 -37.14 47.11
C LYS A 223 -11.56 -38.20 48.02
N ILE A 224 -10.39 -37.91 48.68
CA ILE A 224 -9.79 -38.81 49.68
C ILE A 224 -10.73 -38.98 50.87
N ALA A 225 -11.23 -37.84 51.41
CA ALA A 225 -12.13 -37.87 52.56
C ALA A 225 -13.41 -38.67 52.25
N GLU A 226 -14.11 -38.41 51.16
CA GLU A 226 -15.29 -39.14 50.71
C GLU A 226 -15.07 -40.65 50.55
N SER A 227 -13.94 -41.01 49.94
CA SER A 227 -13.56 -42.40 49.73
C SER A 227 -13.29 -43.10 51.07
N LEU A 228 -12.54 -42.47 51.98
CA LEU A 228 -12.23 -43.05 53.29
C LEU A 228 -13.43 -43.08 54.22
N GLN A 229 -14.33 -42.11 54.18
CA GLN A 229 -15.61 -42.15 54.88
C GLN A 229 -16.48 -43.34 54.42
N THR A 230 -16.50 -43.58 53.11
CA THR A 230 -17.19 -44.74 52.53
C THR A 230 -16.57 -46.06 53.04
N VAL A 231 -15.23 -46.13 53.01
CA VAL A 231 -14.53 -47.32 53.56
C VAL A 231 -14.83 -47.51 55.04
N TYR A 232 -14.76 -46.43 55.85
CA TYR A 232 -15.11 -46.47 57.27
C TYR A 232 -16.54 -46.88 57.54
N ALA A 233 -17.49 -46.43 56.77
CA ALA A 233 -18.91 -46.83 56.85
C ALA A 233 -19.13 -48.32 56.57
N ILE A 234 -18.35 -48.87 55.61
CA ILE A 234 -18.43 -50.30 55.24
C ILE A 234 -17.74 -51.20 56.28
N THR A 235 -16.56 -50.77 56.79
CA THR A 235 -15.72 -51.60 57.66
C THR A 235 -15.96 -51.38 59.15
N GLY A 236 -16.59 -50.25 59.54
CA GLY A 236 -16.81 -49.85 60.95
C GLY A 236 -17.86 -50.66 61.69
N TYR A 237 -18.30 -50.12 62.84
CA TYR A 237 -19.23 -50.79 63.77
C TYR A 237 -20.58 -50.02 63.97
N GLY A 238 -20.80 -48.98 63.17
CA GLY A 238 -21.95 -48.09 63.39
C GLY A 238 -23.17 -48.34 62.52
N ALA A 239 -23.09 -49.22 61.52
CA ALA A 239 -24.18 -49.50 60.57
C ALA A 239 -24.56 -50.99 60.59
N GLU A 240 -25.84 -51.29 60.49
CA GLU A 240 -26.42 -52.63 60.64
C GLU A 240 -25.84 -53.71 59.72
N ASN A 241 -25.27 -53.29 58.60
CA ASN A 241 -24.62 -54.17 57.61
C ASN A 241 -23.09 -53.90 57.45
N SER A 242 -22.47 -53.17 58.32
CA SER A 242 -21.03 -52.97 58.30
C SER A 242 -20.26 -54.23 58.66
N ALA A 243 -19.01 -54.36 58.17
CA ALA A 243 -18.18 -55.55 58.38
C ALA A 243 -17.91 -55.78 59.88
N GLY A 244 -17.58 -54.72 60.64
CA GLY A 244 -17.38 -54.86 62.09
C GLY A 244 -18.59 -55.37 62.84
N GLU A 245 -19.80 -54.87 62.51
CA GLU A 245 -21.04 -55.36 63.13
C GLU A 245 -21.32 -56.81 62.75
N GLN A 246 -21.08 -57.21 61.49
CA GLN A 246 -21.27 -58.60 61.05
C GLN A 246 -20.28 -59.56 61.70
N VAL A 247 -18.97 -59.14 61.79
CA VAL A 247 -17.95 -59.90 62.48
C VAL A 247 -18.30 -60.03 63.98
N GLY A 248 -18.71 -58.93 64.62
CA GLY A 248 -19.13 -58.96 66.04
C GLY A 248 -20.33 -59.88 66.27
N ARG A 249 -21.31 -59.94 65.35
CA ARG A 249 -22.44 -60.92 65.42
C ARG A 249 -21.93 -62.34 65.29
N ALA A 250 -21.04 -62.60 64.32
CA ALA A 250 -20.49 -63.95 64.10
C ALA A 250 -19.66 -64.43 65.29
N ILE A 251 -18.92 -63.52 65.97
CA ILE A 251 -18.18 -63.86 67.20
C ILE A 251 -19.14 -64.29 68.30
N ARG A 252 -20.24 -63.54 68.54
CA ARG A 252 -21.27 -63.90 69.58
C ARG A 252 -21.88 -65.26 69.32
N GLU A 253 -22.29 -65.54 68.05
CA GLU A 253 -22.84 -66.86 67.66
C GLU A 253 -21.82 -67.98 67.86
N LEU A 254 -20.58 -67.75 67.43
CA LEU A 254 -19.54 -68.77 67.53
C LEU A 254 -19.12 -69.04 68.97
N GLN A 255 -19.07 -67.98 69.81
CA GLN A 255 -18.79 -68.13 71.25
C GLN A 255 -19.92 -68.91 71.98
N GLN A 256 -21.22 -68.76 71.60
CA GLN A 256 -22.29 -69.55 72.16
C GLN A 256 -22.15 -71.02 71.74
N ALA A 257 -21.77 -71.29 70.49
CA ALA A 257 -21.57 -72.66 69.99
C ALA A 257 -20.33 -73.34 70.65
N ALA A 258 -19.25 -72.55 70.91
CA ALA A 258 -18.02 -73.06 71.54
C ALA A 258 -18.21 -73.53 72.98
N VAL A 259 -19.33 -73.14 73.63
CA VAL A 259 -19.68 -73.68 74.99
C VAL A 259 -20.02 -75.21 74.88
N TYR A 260 -20.43 -75.67 73.65
CA TYR A 260 -20.86 -77.05 73.48
C TYR A 260 -19.77 -77.93 72.75
N ASP A 261 -18.75 -77.29 72.13
CA ASP A 261 -17.69 -78.02 71.44
C ASP A 261 -16.35 -77.21 71.47
N ASP A 262 -15.35 -77.73 72.22
CA ASP A 262 -14.08 -77.10 72.39
C ASP A 262 -13.26 -76.94 71.07
N ALA A 263 -13.57 -77.74 70.09
CA ALA A 263 -12.96 -77.64 68.72
C ALA A 263 -13.25 -76.27 68.05
N LEU A 264 -14.27 -75.54 68.51
CA LEU A 264 -14.68 -74.23 68.00
C LEU A 264 -13.87 -73.08 68.61
N SER A 265 -13.07 -73.36 69.64
CA SER A 265 -12.18 -72.36 70.30
C SER A 265 -11.19 -71.72 69.34
N GLY A 266 -10.58 -72.55 68.44
CA GLY A 266 -9.60 -72.08 67.45
C GLY A 266 -10.27 -71.09 66.45
N PRO A 267 -11.36 -71.47 65.75
CA PRO A 267 -12.12 -70.58 64.90
C PRO A 267 -12.63 -69.31 65.57
N SER A 268 -13.05 -69.40 66.88
CA SER A 268 -13.50 -68.25 67.64
C SER A 268 -12.33 -67.25 67.91
N GLN A 269 -11.17 -67.76 68.21
CA GLN A 269 -9.98 -66.90 68.39
C GLN A 269 -9.59 -66.21 67.04
N THR A 270 -9.60 -66.99 65.93
CA THR A 270 -9.28 -66.42 64.59
C THR A 270 -10.24 -65.28 64.23
N LEU A 271 -11.54 -65.44 64.55
CA LEU A 271 -12.55 -64.40 64.26
C LEU A 271 -12.38 -63.17 65.19
N SER A 272 -11.95 -63.38 66.43
CA SER A 272 -11.60 -62.29 67.35
C SER A 272 -10.35 -61.53 66.91
N ASP A 273 -9.36 -62.24 66.34
CA ASP A 273 -8.17 -61.62 65.77
C ASP A 273 -8.54 -60.75 64.55
N ILE A 274 -9.46 -61.24 63.69
CA ILE A 274 -9.97 -60.46 62.57
C ILE A 274 -10.69 -59.18 63.06
N ASP A 275 -11.51 -59.27 64.11
CA ASP A 275 -12.17 -58.12 64.71
C ASP A 275 -11.17 -57.09 65.27
N GLY A 276 -10.11 -57.60 65.91
CA GLY A 276 -9.01 -56.77 66.39
C GLY A 276 -8.32 -56.01 65.21
N LEU A 277 -8.00 -56.70 64.17
CA LEU A 277 -7.38 -56.12 62.96
C LEU A 277 -8.31 -55.11 62.27
N LEU A 278 -9.61 -55.40 62.22
CA LEU A 278 -10.58 -54.50 61.63
C LEU A 278 -10.76 -53.22 62.47
N ASN A 279 -10.73 -53.35 63.78
CA ASN A 279 -10.76 -52.22 64.72
C ASN A 279 -9.49 -51.33 64.59
N ASP A 280 -8.33 -51.93 64.52
CA ASP A 280 -7.09 -51.20 64.30
C ASP A 280 -7.07 -50.47 62.97
N PHE A 281 -7.50 -51.14 61.89
CA PHE A 281 -7.70 -50.52 60.56
C PHE A 281 -8.63 -49.32 60.60
N ASN A 282 -9.80 -49.46 61.24
CA ASN A 282 -10.77 -48.38 61.34
C ASN A 282 -10.22 -47.20 62.20
N ARG A 283 -9.38 -47.51 63.21
CA ARG A 283 -8.69 -46.49 64.01
C ARG A 283 -7.69 -45.71 63.17
N GLU A 284 -6.89 -46.39 62.31
CA GLU A 284 -5.98 -45.76 61.39
C GLU A 284 -6.69 -44.87 60.39
N ILE A 285 -7.77 -45.34 59.78
CA ILE A 285 -8.62 -44.55 58.88
C ILE A 285 -9.19 -43.32 59.57
N SER A 286 -9.69 -43.48 60.80
CA SER A 286 -10.23 -42.38 61.57
C SER A 286 -9.16 -41.36 61.96
N ALA A 287 -7.96 -41.81 62.32
CA ALA A 287 -6.83 -40.92 62.59
C ALA A 287 -6.43 -40.15 61.35
N TYR A 288 -6.27 -40.82 60.20
CA TYR A 288 -5.95 -40.17 58.92
C TYR A 288 -7.03 -39.12 58.53
N LEU A 289 -8.31 -39.44 58.67
CA LEU A 289 -9.40 -38.51 58.41
C LEU A 289 -9.37 -37.30 59.33
N SER A 290 -8.97 -37.44 60.59
CA SER A 290 -8.81 -36.33 61.53
C SER A 290 -7.62 -35.43 61.27
N GLU A 291 -6.56 -35.96 60.62
CA GLU A 291 -5.38 -35.21 60.22
C GLU A 291 -5.57 -34.54 58.85
N LEU A 292 -6.54 -35.02 58.03
CA LEU A 292 -6.82 -34.47 56.72
C LEU A 292 -7.42 -33.05 56.86
N THR A 293 -6.58 -32.04 56.58
CA THR A 293 -7.02 -30.63 56.61
C THR A 293 -7.93 -30.32 55.39
N PHE A 294 -9.17 -30.72 55.46
CA PHE A 294 -10.19 -30.39 54.44
C PHE A 294 -11.36 -29.70 55.14
N SER A 295 -11.67 -28.49 54.67
CA SER A 295 -12.84 -27.74 55.06
C SER A 295 -13.78 -27.68 53.84
N GLU A 296 -14.98 -28.21 53.97
CA GLU A 296 -16.00 -28.15 52.94
C GLU A 296 -16.46 -26.71 52.70
N GLU A 297 -16.44 -25.88 53.73
CA GLU A 297 -16.78 -24.46 53.64
C GLU A 297 -15.75 -23.68 52.86
N GLU A 298 -14.44 -23.85 53.12
CA GLU A 298 -13.35 -23.22 52.34
C GLU A 298 -13.32 -23.69 50.89
N TYR A 299 -13.60 -24.96 50.65
CA TYR A 299 -13.70 -25.50 49.28
C TYR A 299 -14.84 -24.82 48.50
N TYR A 300 -16.01 -24.69 49.09
CA TYR A 300 -17.16 -24.05 48.49
C TYR A 300 -16.93 -22.54 48.26
N GLU A 301 -16.35 -21.86 49.23
CA GLU A 301 -15.98 -20.43 49.08
C GLU A 301 -14.97 -20.22 47.97
N THR A 302 -13.96 -21.09 47.88
CA THR A 302 -12.93 -21.03 46.79
C THR A 302 -13.57 -21.29 45.43
N GLU A 303 -14.45 -22.29 45.31
CA GLU A 303 -15.18 -22.58 44.07
C GLU A 303 -16.04 -21.39 43.63
N LYS A 304 -16.81 -20.83 44.56
CA LYS A 304 -17.66 -19.66 44.29
C LYS A 304 -16.85 -18.46 43.84
N ARG A 305 -15.71 -18.21 44.48
CA ARG A 305 -14.84 -17.09 44.10
C ARG A 305 -14.18 -17.30 42.75
N LEU A 306 -13.75 -18.52 42.45
CA LEU A 306 -13.23 -18.90 41.13
C LEU A 306 -14.25 -18.74 40.01
N ASP A 307 -15.48 -19.16 40.24
CA ASP A 307 -16.58 -19.01 39.29
C ASP A 307 -16.89 -17.53 39.02
N GLU A 308 -16.83 -16.68 40.04
CA GLU A 308 -17.00 -15.24 39.90
C GLU A 308 -15.88 -14.65 39.01
N ILE A 309 -14.61 -14.98 39.27
CA ILE A 309 -13.48 -14.54 38.49
C ILE A 309 -13.58 -15.04 37.03
N ASN A 310 -13.89 -16.32 36.85
CA ASN A 310 -14.03 -16.91 35.51
C ASN A 310 -15.17 -16.29 34.70
N ARG A 311 -16.25 -15.91 35.35
CA ARG A 311 -17.35 -15.18 34.72
C ARG A 311 -16.90 -13.80 34.24
N LEU A 312 -16.09 -13.09 35.03
CA LEU A 312 -15.54 -11.79 34.62
C LEU A 312 -14.51 -11.95 33.51
N LYS A 313 -13.67 -12.98 33.59
CA LYS A 313 -12.72 -13.31 32.52
C LYS A 313 -13.43 -13.59 31.19
N ALA A 314 -14.54 -14.30 31.20
CA ALA A 314 -15.33 -14.60 30.02
C ALA A 314 -16.01 -13.38 29.39
N LYS A 315 -16.28 -12.34 30.20
CA LYS A 315 -16.95 -11.11 29.74
C LYS A 315 -15.97 -10.03 29.27
N TYR A 316 -14.89 -9.79 30.02
CA TYR A 316 -14.11 -8.56 29.95
C TYR A 316 -12.65 -8.74 29.54
N GLY A 317 -12.11 -9.99 29.56
CA GLY A 317 -10.73 -10.27 29.18
C GLY A 317 -10.29 -11.63 29.68
N LYS A 318 -9.28 -12.23 29.06
CA LYS A 318 -8.81 -13.58 29.41
C LYS A 318 -7.91 -13.61 30.65
N THR A 319 -7.31 -12.48 31.02
CA THR A 319 -6.42 -12.33 32.17
C THR A 319 -6.86 -11.18 33.07
N MET A 320 -6.32 -11.13 34.28
CA MET A 320 -6.59 -10.04 35.23
C MET A 320 -6.14 -8.70 34.70
N GLU A 321 -5.00 -8.67 33.99
CA GLU A 321 -4.45 -7.46 33.37
C GLU A 321 -5.36 -6.97 32.25
N GLU A 322 -5.90 -7.88 31.42
CA GLU A 322 -6.85 -7.52 30.36
C GLU A 322 -8.14 -6.94 30.94
N ILE A 323 -8.66 -7.49 32.05
CA ILE A 323 -9.85 -6.95 32.74
C ILE A 323 -9.56 -5.56 33.30
N ALA A 324 -8.37 -5.37 33.90
CA ALA A 324 -7.96 -4.06 34.43
C ALA A 324 -7.80 -3.03 33.30
N ALA A 325 -7.17 -3.40 32.18
CA ALA A 325 -7.05 -2.55 31.02
C ALA A 325 -8.41 -2.20 30.39
N TYR A 326 -9.31 -3.18 30.28
CA TYR A 326 -10.67 -2.97 29.84
C TYR A 326 -11.41 -1.97 30.75
N ARG A 327 -11.35 -2.20 32.07
CA ARG A 327 -11.93 -1.29 33.06
C ARG A 327 -11.41 0.15 32.91
N GLU A 328 -10.09 0.33 32.73
CA GLU A 328 -9.50 1.64 32.54
C GLU A 328 -9.97 2.30 31.23
N GLU A 329 -10.09 1.53 30.17
CA GLU A 329 -10.63 2.03 28.91
C GLU A 329 -12.10 2.48 29.05
N GLN A 330 -12.94 1.66 29.71
CA GLN A 330 -14.35 2.02 29.94
C GLN A 330 -14.47 3.23 30.88
N GLN A 331 -13.60 3.35 31.87
CA GLN A 331 -13.54 4.52 32.75
C GLN A 331 -13.25 5.80 31.98
N LYS A 332 -12.25 5.76 31.08
CA LYS A 332 -11.92 6.90 30.20
C LYS A 332 -13.09 7.28 29.28
N LYS A 333 -13.85 6.29 28.81
CA LYS A 333 -15.07 6.54 28.00
C LYS A 333 -16.17 7.17 28.86
N LEU A 334 -16.38 6.66 30.06
CA LEU A 334 -17.38 7.19 30.99
C LEU A 334 -17.07 8.64 31.39
N GLU A 335 -15.81 8.95 31.74
CA GLU A 335 -15.37 10.32 32.05
C GLU A 335 -15.60 11.29 30.89
N LYS A 336 -15.40 10.83 29.65
CA LYS A 336 -15.71 11.62 28.46
C LYS A 336 -17.22 11.88 28.32
N LEU A 337 -18.06 10.92 28.66
CA LEU A 337 -19.51 11.07 28.61
C LEU A 337 -20.05 11.94 29.75
N GLU A 338 -19.50 11.84 30.95
CA GLU A 338 -19.90 12.65 32.11
C GLU A 338 -19.49 14.13 31.98
N ASN A 339 -18.28 14.35 31.42
CA ASN A 339 -17.76 15.71 31.19
C ASN A 339 -18.14 16.25 29.80
N PHE A 340 -19.18 15.73 29.19
CA PHE A 340 -19.56 15.98 27.81
C PHE A 340 -19.58 17.45 27.40
N GLU A 341 -20.28 18.30 28.16
CA GLU A 341 -20.43 19.73 27.77
C GLU A 341 -19.11 20.49 27.86
N SER A 342 -18.29 20.21 28.88
CA SER A 342 -16.98 20.85 29.01
C SER A 342 -15.98 20.32 27.98
N CYS A 343 -15.97 19.01 27.72
CA CYS A 343 -15.13 18.43 26.68
C CYS A 343 -15.54 18.90 25.28
N ARG A 344 -16.84 18.95 25.00
CA ARG A 344 -17.38 19.48 23.74
C ARG A 344 -16.99 20.93 23.53
N ALA A 345 -17.16 21.78 24.53
CA ALA A 345 -16.77 23.20 24.45
C ALA A 345 -15.26 23.36 24.23
N ALA A 346 -14.44 22.57 24.93
CA ALA A 346 -12.99 22.56 24.75
C ALA A 346 -12.58 22.10 23.35
N LEU A 347 -13.20 21.02 22.82
CA LEU A 347 -12.96 20.55 21.46
C LEU A 347 -13.43 21.54 20.40
N GLN A 348 -14.55 22.24 20.63
CA GLN A 348 -15.02 23.31 19.73
C GLN A 348 -14.03 24.48 19.70
N GLU A 349 -13.53 24.91 20.86
CA GLU A 349 -12.51 25.96 20.94
C GLU A 349 -11.21 25.52 20.27
N GLN A 350 -10.78 24.26 20.48
CA GLN A 350 -9.61 23.70 19.82
C GLN A 350 -9.80 23.63 18.31
N LEU A 351 -10.97 23.16 17.83
CA LEU A 351 -11.31 23.13 16.41
C LEU A 351 -11.19 24.52 15.78
N GLN A 352 -11.78 25.52 16.43
CA GLN A 352 -11.73 26.89 15.94
C GLN A 352 -10.29 27.45 15.88
N LYS A 353 -9.47 27.18 16.91
CA LYS A 353 -8.05 27.60 16.93
C LYS A 353 -7.24 26.90 15.84
N THR A 354 -7.45 25.59 15.65
CA THR A 354 -6.75 24.81 14.63
C THR A 354 -7.21 25.26 13.23
N GLU A 355 -8.49 25.54 13.05
CA GLU A 355 -9.04 26.05 11.78
C GLU A 355 -8.45 27.42 11.41
N GLN A 356 -8.30 28.33 12.36
CA GLN A 356 -7.65 29.62 12.14
C GLN A 356 -6.17 29.46 11.73
N LYS A 357 -5.44 28.56 12.38
CA LYS A 357 -4.05 28.26 12.01
C LYS A 357 -3.97 27.64 10.62
N LEU A 358 -4.85 26.69 10.33
CA LEU A 358 -4.91 26.01 9.04
C LEU A 358 -5.25 26.99 7.91
N ASP A 359 -6.20 27.92 8.14
CA ASP A 359 -6.54 28.96 7.16
C ASP A 359 -5.36 29.90 6.89
N ALA A 360 -4.65 30.31 7.94
CA ALA A 360 -3.45 31.14 7.80
C ALA A 360 -2.32 30.42 7.04
N ALA A 361 -2.06 29.16 7.36
CA ALA A 361 -1.06 28.33 6.67
C ALA A 361 -1.45 28.07 5.21
N ALA A 362 -2.72 27.74 4.93
CA ALA A 362 -3.23 27.56 3.58
C ALA A 362 -3.15 28.86 2.75
N HIS A 363 -3.44 30.01 3.37
CA HIS A 363 -3.29 31.30 2.71
C HIS A 363 -1.83 31.62 2.38
N ASN A 364 -0.91 31.32 3.28
CA ASN A 364 0.54 31.47 3.04
C ASN A 364 1.00 30.58 1.87
N LEU A 365 0.62 29.31 1.86
CA LEU A 365 0.92 28.39 0.76
C LEU A 365 0.35 28.91 -0.57
N SER A 366 -0.90 29.39 -0.58
CA SER A 366 -1.53 29.98 -1.77
C SER A 366 -0.77 31.20 -2.29
N LYS A 367 -0.28 32.06 -1.39
CA LYS A 367 0.55 33.23 -1.75
C LYS A 367 1.88 32.81 -2.40
N ILE A 368 2.56 31.82 -1.85
CA ILE A 368 3.79 31.24 -2.42
C ILE A 368 3.50 30.71 -3.82
N ARG A 369 2.48 29.87 -3.97
CA ARG A 369 2.07 29.31 -5.27
C ARG A 369 1.80 30.38 -6.31
N ARG A 370 1.05 31.44 -5.97
CA ARG A 370 0.73 32.54 -6.88
C ARG A 370 1.96 33.34 -7.33
N ASN A 371 2.94 33.50 -6.43
CA ASN A 371 4.19 34.16 -6.77
C ASN A 371 5.02 33.32 -7.76
N TYR A 372 5.11 32.02 -7.51
CA TYR A 372 5.84 31.12 -8.40
C TYR A 372 5.09 30.83 -9.70
N ALA A 373 3.75 30.83 -9.67
CA ALA A 373 2.92 30.69 -10.88
C ALA A 373 3.27 31.75 -11.92
N LYS A 374 3.38 33.03 -11.54
CA LYS A 374 3.75 34.12 -12.46
C LYS A 374 5.12 33.94 -13.09
N ARG A 375 6.08 33.38 -12.34
CA ARG A 375 7.41 33.07 -12.86
C ARG A 375 7.36 31.90 -13.83
N LEU A 376 6.61 30.84 -13.46
CA LEU A 376 6.44 29.65 -14.28
C LEU A 376 5.71 30.00 -15.60
N GLU A 377 4.65 30.82 -15.54
CA GLU A 377 3.96 31.35 -16.73
C GLU A 377 4.92 32.04 -17.70
N THR A 378 5.76 32.92 -17.18
CA THR A 378 6.73 33.65 -18.01
C THR A 378 7.71 32.70 -18.67
N GLN A 379 8.28 31.75 -17.93
CA GLN A 379 9.24 30.79 -18.46
C GLN A 379 8.60 29.84 -19.48
N ILE A 380 7.36 29.41 -19.23
CA ILE A 380 6.62 28.55 -20.18
C ILE A 380 6.35 29.33 -21.48
N ILE A 381 5.91 30.58 -21.40
CA ILE A 381 5.68 31.42 -22.58
C ILE A 381 6.96 31.61 -23.39
N GLU A 382 8.08 31.87 -22.75
CA GLU A 382 9.39 31.99 -23.40
C GLU A 382 9.80 30.67 -24.06
N GLY A 383 9.68 29.56 -23.34
CA GLY A 383 9.97 28.23 -23.87
C GLY A 383 9.12 27.85 -25.08
N LEU A 384 7.83 28.22 -25.05
CA LEU A 384 6.89 28.00 -26.15
C LEU A 384 7.20 28.88 -27.37
N ARG A 385 7.62 30.13 -27.18
CA ARG A 385 8.08 31.00 -28.28
C ARG A 385 9.28 30.43 -29.00
N ASP A 386 10.22 29.83 -28.26
CA ASP A 386 11.35 29.09 -28.86
C ASP A 386 10.90 27.95 -29.76
N LEU A 387 9.75 27.31 -29.43
CA LEU A 387 9.14 26.22 -30.19
C LEU A 387 8.14 26.70 -31.26
N ASN A 388 8.24 28.00 -31.65
CA ASN A 388 7.46 28.64 -32.73
C ASN A 388 5.98 28.88 -32.40
N PHE A 389 5.61 28.96 -31.09
CA PHE A 389 4.30 29.45 -30.69
C PHE A 389 4.37 31.00 -30.56
N LEU A 390 4.26 31.71 -31.68
CA LEU A 390 4.52 33.16 -31.73
C LEU A 390 3.50 34.00 -30.94
N HIS A 391 2.29 33.52 -30.77
CA HIS A 391 1.16 34.22 -30.16
C HIS A 391 0.55 33.42 -29.00
N VAL A 392 1.38 32.77 -28.20
CA VAL A 392 0.94 31.98 -27.07
C VAL A 392 0.59 32.84 -25.86
N ALA A 393 -0.53 32.53 -25.25
CA ALA A 393 -0.88 32.98 -23.90
C ALA A 393 -0.96 31.73 -23.00
N PHE A 394 -0.36 31.81 -21.83
CA PHE A 394 -0.40 30.76 -20.81
C PHE A 394 -0.70 31.37 -19.46
N GLU A 395 -1.65 30.82 -18.73
CA GLU A 395 -2.12 31.30 -17.44
C GLU A 395 -2.32 30.12 -16.48
N ILE A 396 -1.96 30.29 -15.23
CA ILE A 396 -2.22 29.34 -14.14
C ILE A 396 -3.40 29.87 -13.34
N SER A 397 -4.56 29.27 -13.57
CA SER A 397 -5.80 29.63 -12.86
C SER A 397 -5.82 29.04 -11.45
N PHE A 398 -6.34 29.82 -10.49
CA PHE A 398 -6.51 29.39 -9.11
C PHE A 398 -7.97 29.51 -8.71
N GLU A 399 -8.58 28.40 -8.36
CA GLU A 399 -9.89 28.36 -7.72
C GLU A 399 -9.74 27.92 -6.26
N LYS A 400 -10.64 28.38 -5.40
CA LYS A 400 -10.67 27.94 -4.01
C LYS A 400 -11.51 26.67 -3.89
N THR A 401 -10.97 25.63 -3.27
CA THR A 401 -11.70 24.40 -2.97
C THR A 401 -12.80 24.66 -1.93
N LYS A 402 -13.86 23.85 -1.96
CA LYS A 402 -14.98 23.96 -1.01
C LYS A 402 -14.62 23.54 0.43
N SER A 403 -13.56 22.78 0.59
CA SER A 403 -13.09 22.24 1.87
C SER A 403 -11.56 22.24 1.92
N TYR A 404 -11.01 22.24 3.13
CA TYR A 404 -9.57 22.02 3.31
C TYR A 404 -9.17 20.65 2.81
N THR A 405 -7.96 20.57 2.25
CA THR A 405 -7.29 19.35 1.84
C THR A 405 -5.89 19.29 2.45
N GLU A 406 -5.21 18.17 2.36
CA GLU A 406 -3.80 18.05 2.76
C GLU A 406 -2.86 18.95 1.95
N ASN A 407 -3.33 19.41 0.78
CA ASN A 407 -2.64 20.33 -0.13
C ASN A 407 -3.08 21.79 0.01
N GLY A 408 -3.86 22.12 1.02
CA GLY A 408 -4.44 23.47 1.23
C GLY A 408 -5.82 23.63 0.58
N THR A 409 -6.10 24.85 0.14
CA THR A 409 -7.41 25.23 -0.43
C THR A 409 -7.35 25.66 -1.89
N ASP A 410 -6.22 25.48 -2.58
CA ASP A 410 -6.09 25.82 -3.99
C ASP A 410 -6.47 24.63 -4.88
N ALA A 411 -7.27 24.88 -5.90
CA ALA A 411 -7.38 24.08 -7.11
C ALA A 411 -6.69 24.85 -8.24
N VAL A 412 -5.74 24.21 -8.92
CA VAL A 412 -4.92 24.85 -9.96
C VAL A 412 -5.22 24.21 -11.29
N GLU A 413 -5.43 25.05 -12.33
CA GLU A 413 -5.62 24.60 -13.68
C GLU A 413 -4.76 25.43 -14.66
N PHE A 414 -4.00 24.72 -15.51
CA PHE A 414 -3.19 25.32 -16.57
C PHE A 414 -4.05 25.61 -17.79
N LEU A 415 -4.06 26.89 -18.18
CA LEU A 415 -4.84 27.39 -19.31
C LEU A 415 -3.89 27.88 -20.40
N ILE A 416 -4.24 27.63 -21.66
CA ILE A 416 -3.42 28.01 -22.82
C ILE A 416 -4.28 28.47 -23.98
N SER A 417 -3.73 29.41 -24.76
CA SER A 417 -4.15 29.74 -26.13
C SER A 417 -2.92 29.76 -27.01
N THR A 418 -2.97 29.04 -28.13
CA THR A 418 -1.83 28.91 -29.06
C THR A 418 -1.97 29.83 -30.28
N ASN A 419 -3.15 30.39 -30.53
CA ASN A 419 -3.45 31.21 -31.72
C ASN A 419 -4.06 32.57 -31.34
N PRO A 420 -3.80 33.63 -32.13
CA PRO A 420 -4.41 34.92 -31.93
C PRO A 420 -5.93 34.84 -32.05
N GLY A 421 -6.65 35.43 -31.07
CA GLY A 421 -8.12 35.49 -31.08
C GLY A 421 -8.83 34.25 -30.56
N GLU A 422 -8.11 33.19 -30.23
CA GLU A 422 -8.68 32.05 -29.51
C GLU A 422 -8.82 32.36 -28.03
N ALA A 423 -9.94 31.91 -27.42
CA ALA A 423 -10.10 32.00 -25.96
C ALA A 423 -9.10 31.09 -25.27
N ILE A 424 -8.56 31.55 -24.15
CA ILE A 424 -7.75 30.74 -23.26
C ILE A 424 -8.61 29.58 -22.74
N ARG A 425 -8.10 28.37 -22.78
CA ARG A 425 -8.81 27.13 -22.40
C ARG A 425 -7.91 26.15 -21.65
N PRO A 426 -8.47 25.24 -20.87
CA PRO A 426 -7.70 24.21 -20.19
C PRO A 426 -6.75 23.46 -21.13
N LEU A 427 -5.53 23.20 -20.66
CA LEU A 427 -4.51 22.46 -21.40
C LEU A 427 -5.03 21.10 -21.92
N ALA A 428 -5.89 20.44 -21.12
CA ALA A 428 -6.55 19.20 -21.50
C ALA A 428 -7.46 19.30 -22.74
N LYS A 429 -7.81 20.51 -23.17
CA LYS A 429 -8.65 20.76 -24.36
C LYS A 429 -7.86 21.19 -25.59
N VAL A 430 -6.53 21.09 -25.56
CA VAL A 430 -5.70 21.29 -26.76
C VAL A 430 -5.93 20.12 -27.71
N VAL A 431 -6.26 20.42 -28.96
CA VAL A 431 -6.76 19.44 -29.92
C VAL A 431 -5.65 18.76 -30.73
N SER A 432 -4.53 19.44 -30.97
CA SER A 432 -3.41 18.92 -31.78
C SER A 432 -2.41 18.15 -30.95
N GLY A 433 -2.20 16.86 -31.26
CA GLY A 433 -1.20 16.00 -30.58
C GLY A 433 0.20 16.59 -30.65
N GLY A 434 0.65 17.03 -31.83
CA GLY A 434 1.98 17.64 -31.99
C GLY A 434 2.15 18.97 -31.25
N GLU A 435 1.11 19.82 -31.17
CA GLU A 435 1.16 21.03 -30.35
C GLU A 435 1.28 20.67 -28.87
N LEU A 436 0.49 19.72 -28.41
CA LEU A 436 0.51 19.27 -27.02
C LEU A 436 1.86 18.67 -26.63
N SER A 437 2.45 17.83 -27.47
CA SER A 437 3.79 17.25 -27.24
C SER A 437 4.87 18.34 -27.13
N ARG A 438 4.80 19.41 -27.93
CA ARG A 438 5.73 20.55 -27.84
C ARG A 438 5.47 21.40 -26.59
N ILE A 439 4.22 21.60 -26.19
CA ILE A 439 3.90 22.28 -24.94
C ILE A 439 4.45 21.49 -23.74
N MET A 440 4.29 20.16 -23.77
CA MET A 440 4.87 19.29 -22.75
C MET A 440 6.39 19.34 -22.73
N LEU A 441 7.03 19.35 -23.91
CA LEU A 441 8.48 19.54 -24.01
C LEU A 441 8.93 20.85 -23.37
N ALA A 442 8.24 21.97 -23.61
CA ALA A 442 8.57 23.25 -22.97
C ALA A 442 8.46 23.19 -21.46
N ILE A 443 7.35 22.64 -20.95
CA ILE A 443 7.12 22.52 -19.51
C ILE A 443 8.15 21.59 -18.87
N LYS A 444 8.39 20.41 -19.44
CA LYS A 444 9.37 19.43 -18.93
C LYS A 444 10.82 19.99 -18.99
N THR A 445 11.16 20.79 -19.98
CA THR A 445 12.47 21.45 -20.05
C THR A 445 12.71 22.39 -18.87
N ILE A 446 11.66 23.13 -18.44
CA ILE A 446 11.74 24.07 -17.31
C ILE A 446 11.84 23.31 -15.97
N LEU A 447 11.22 22.14 -15.92
CA LEU A 447 11.14 21.33 -14.71
C LEU A 447 12.21 20.22 -14.61
N ALA A 448 13.10 20.10 -15.61
CA ALA A 448 14.03 18.98 -15.74
C ALA A 448 14.86 18.68 -14.48
N ASP A 449 15.22 19.70 -13.70
CA ASP A 449 15.96 19.53 -12.43
C ASP A 449 15.07 19.09 -11.24
N ARG A 450 13.75 19.00 -11.41
CA ARG A 450 12.77 18.79 -10.34
C ARG A 450 11.72 17.72 -10.68
N ASP A 451 11.77 17.21 -11.90
CA ASP A 451 10.89 16.13 -12.35
C ASP A 451 11.51 14.79 -11.94
N GLU A 452 10.77 14.00 -11.20
CA GLU A 452 11.21 12.69 -10.70
C GLU A 452 11.02 11.56 -11.72
N THR A 453 10.36 11.84 -12.84
CA THR A 453 10.10 10.85 -13.89
C THR A 453 11.37 10.61 -14.70
N GLU A 454 11.90 9.41 -14.65
CA GLU A 454 13.21 9.09 -15.27
C GLU A 454 13.16 8.96 -16.80
N THR A 455 12.03 8.51 -17.37
CA THR A 455 11.88 8.27 -18.81
C THR A 455 10.74 9.10 -19.40
N LEU A 456 11.02 9.84 -20.46
CA LEU A 456 10.06 10.65 -21.21
C LEU A 456 9.97 10.14 -22.65
N ILE A 457 8.75 9.85 -23.11
CA ILE A 457 8.50 9.38 -24.47
C ILE A 457 7.72 10.45 -25.22
N PHE A 458 8.26 10.93 -26.34
CA PHE A 458 7.62 11.92 -27.20
C PHE A 458 7.18 11.30 -28.53
N ASP A 459 5.88 11.32 -28.77
CA ASP A 459 5.26 10.95 -30.04
C ASP A 459 4.70 12.19 -30.76
N GLU A 460 4.68 12.17 -32.08
CA GLU A 460 4.15 13.24 -32.94
C GLU A 460 4.71 14.65 -32.71
N ILE A 461 5.83 14.78 -31.97
CA ILE A 461 6.41 16.09 -31.64
C ILE A 461 6.84 16.89 -32.88
N ASP A 462 7.12 16.19 -33.95
CA ASP A 462 7.53 16.71 -35.27
C ASP A 462 6.37 17.02 -36.23
N THR A 463 5.14 16.78 -35.77
CA THR A 463 3.95 17.04 -36.61
C THR A 463 3.73 18.54 -36.79
N GLY A 464 3.65 18.96 -38.06
CA GLY A 464 3.38 20.35 -38.45
C GLY A 464 4.56 21.31 -38.30
N ILE A 465 5.77 20.80 -38.10
CA ILE A 465 6.98 21.62 -38.04
C ILE A 465 8.04 21.19 -39.06
N SER A 466 8.96 22.09 -39.36
CA SER A 466 10.10 21.84 -40.24
C SER A 466 11.22 22.85 -40.00
N GLY A 467 12.36 22.62 -40.60
CA GLY A 467 13.48 23.57 -40.64
C GLY A 467 13.90 24.09 -39.26
N ARG A 468 13.80 25.40 -39.04
CA ARG A 468 14.30 26.07 -37.82
C ARG A 468 13.54 25.63 -36.56
N THR A 469 12.23 25.35 -36.67
CA THR A 469 11.44 24.88 -35.51
C THR A 469 11.86 23.47 -35.10
N ALA A 470 12.09 22.57 -36.06
CA ALA A 470 12.61 21.23 -35.79
C ALA A 470 13.99 21.28 -35.09
N GLN A 471 14.87 22.20 -35.51
CA GLN A 471 16.12 22.45 -34.85
C GLN A 471 15.95 22.86 -33.38
N LYS A 472 15.03 23.78 -33.09
CA LYS A 472 14.74 24.21 -31.71
C LYS A 472 14.14 23.10 -30.85
N VAL A 473 13.25 22.31 -31.42
CA VAL A 473 12.70 21.12 -30.75
C VAL A 473 13.82 20.14 -30.38
N SER A 474 14.71 19.84 -31.34
CA SER A 474 15.83 18.92 -31.11
C SER A 474 16.80 19.41 -30.03
N GLU A 475 17.08 20.72 -30.00
CA GLU A 475 17.92 21.35 -28.96
C GLU A 475 17.29 21.22 -27.56
N LYS A 476 15.96 21.43 -27.41
CA LYS A 476 15.24 21.27 -26.13
C LYS A 476 15.20 19.80 -25.69
N MET A 477 15.00 18.87 -26.63
CA MET A 477 15.03 17.44 -26.33
C MET A 477 16.41 16.99 -25.86
N ALA A 478 17.48 17.44 -26.52
CA ALA A 478 18.85 17.16 -26.08
C ALA A 478 19.15 17.76 -24.70
N GLN A 479 18.58 18.91 -24.35
CA GLN A 479 18.69 19.52 -23.03
C GLN A 479 18.05 18.64 -21.95
N ILE A 480 16.82 18.16 -22.16
CA ILE A 480 16.15 17.24 -21.24
C ILE A 480 16.92 15.92 -21.16
N GLY A 481 17.42 15.42 -22.29
CA GLY A 481 18.19 14.18 -22.37
C GLY A 481 19.46 14.13 -21.51
N GLN A 482 19.93 15.28 -21.01
CA GLN A 482 21.03 15.32 -20.04
C GLN A 482 20.64 14.86 -18.63
N ARG A 483 19.37 14.94 -18.28
CA ARG A 483 18.85 14.61 -16.95
C ARG A 483 17.90 13.41 -16.95
N HIS A 484 17.18 13.22 -18.04
CA HIS A 484 16.19 12.18 -18.22
C HIS A 484 16.56 11.34 -19.45
N GLN A 485 16.13 10.10 -19.44
CA GLN A 485 16.08 9.33 -20.67
C GLN A 485 14.91 9.86 -21.52
N VAL A 486 15.21 10.21 -22.76
CA VAL A 486 14.20 10.67 -23.74
C VAL A 486 14.13 9.67 -24.87
N ILE A 487 12.93 9.17 -25.15
CA ILE A 487 12.65 8.33 -26.33
C ILE A 487 11.77 9.14 -27.27
N CYS A 488 12.20 9.33 -28.51
CA CYS A 488 11.42 10.09 -29.48
C CYS A 488 11.34 9.37 -30.82
N ILE A 489 10.15 9.36 -31.38
CA ILE A 489 9.89 8.85 -32.72
C ILE A 489 9.77 10.05 -33.67
N THR A 490 10.56 10.08 -34.72
CA THR A 490 10.58 11.22 -35.66
C THR A 490 10.78 10.81 -37.11
N HIS A 491 10.34 11.69 -38.02
CA HIS A 491 10.64 11.64 -39.44
C HIS A 491 11.53 12.83 -39.89
N LEU A 492 11.93 13.70 -38.93
CA LEU A 492 12.74 14.88 -39.20
C LEU A 492 14.23 14.64 -38.94
N PRO A 493 15.12 14.83 -39.93
CA PRO A 493 16.55 14.60 -39.81
C PRO A 493 17.19 15.53 -38.76
N GLN A 494 16.66 16.75 -38.55
CA GLN A 494 17.15 17.68 -37.52
C GLN A 494 17.01 17.10 -36.10
N ILE A 495 15.97 16.36 -35.83
CA ILE A 495 15.76 15.69 -34.53
C ILE A 495 16.63 14.44 -34.47
N ALA A 496 16.67 13.66 -35.54
CA ALA A 496 17.42 12.41 -35.60
C ALA A 496 18.94 12.64 -35.46
N ALA A 497 19.47 13.75 -35.97
CA ALA A 497 20.88 14.11 -35.84
C ALA A 497 21.34 14.31 -34.39
N MET A 498 20.43 14.69 -33.50
CA MET A 498 20.70 14.89 -32.06
C MET A 498 20.68 13.58 -31.23
N ALA A 499 20.50 12.42 -31.84
CA ALA A 499 20.41 11.14 -31.11
C ALA A 499 21.73 10.84 -30.39
N ASP A 500 21.63 10.36 -29.14
CA ASP A 500 22.69 9.64 -28.44
C ASP A 500 22.66 8.16 -28.84
N SER A 501 21.46 7.58 -28.95
CA SER A 501 21.20 6.25 -29.51
C SER A 501 20.21 6.39 -30.66
N HIS A 502 20.56 5.89 -31.84
CA HIS A 502 19.70 5.97 -33.03
C HIS A 502 19.26 4.57 -33.45
N PHE A 503 17.96 4.39 -33.64
CA PHE A 503 17.33 3.12 -34.03
C PHE A 503 16.56 3.32 -35.34
N GLU A 504 16.60 2.31 -36.19
CA GLU A 504 15.80 2.25 -37.41
C GLU A 504 14.68 1.23 -37.27
N ILE A 505 13.48 1.64 -37.63
CA ILE A 505 12.30 0.77 -37.71
C ILE A 505 12.09 0.41 -39.17
N GLU A 506 12.33 -0.84 -39.53
CA GLU A 506 12.14 -1.36 -40.86
C GLU A 506 10.92 -2.26 -40.94
N LYS A 507 10.29 -2.24 -42.12
CA LYS A 507 9.24 -3.19 -42.50
C LYS A 507 9.75 -4.09 -43.61
N ASN A 508 9.84 -5.36 -43.32
CA ASN A 508 10.22 -6.38 -44.28
C ASN A 508 9.00 -7.24 -44.63
N VAL A 509 8.94 -7.69 -45.86
CA VAL A 509 7.96 -8.69 -46.28
C VAL A 509 8.64 -10.03 -46.39
N GLU A 510 8.37 -10.91 -45.45
CA GLU A 510 8.89 -12.27 -45.37
C GLU A 510 7.73 -13.25 -45.59
N GLU A 511 7.89 -14.20 -46.49
CA GLU A 511 6.90 -15.28 -46.79
C GLU A 511 5.45 -14.80 -46.94
N ASN A 512 5.21 -13.63 -47.57
CA ASN A 512 3.92 -12.96 -47.70
C ASN A 512 3.32 -12.29 -46.45
N GLU A 513 4.08 -12.21 -45.37
CA GLU A 513 3.71 -11.49 -44.15
C GLU A 513 4.59 -10.26 -43.94
N THR A 514 4.01 -9.20 -43.41
CA THR A 514 4.76 -7.99 -43.04
C THR A 514 5.30 -8.14 -41.63
N VAL A 515 6.62 -8.08 -41.49
CA VAL A 515 7.33 -8.11 -40.18
C VAL A 515 7.96 -6.75 -39.93
N THR A 516 7.81 -6.24 -38.73
CA THR A 516 8.48 -5.01 -38.28
C THR A 516 9.66 -5.39 -37.39
N SER A 517 10.85 -4.91 -37.74
CA SER A 517 12.08 -5.07 -36.96
C SER A 517 12.62 -3.71 -36.51
N ILE A 518 13.37 -3.69 -35.41
CA ILE A 518 13.98 -2.48 -34.83
C ILE A 518 15.44 -2.79 -34.58
N HIS A 519 16.31 -1.97 -35.16
CA HIS A 519 17.75 -2.18 -35.09
C HIS A 519 18.49 -0.92 -34.59
N PRO A 520 19.45 -1.05 -33.68
CA PRO A 520 20.35 0.04 -33.34
C PRO A 520 21.26 0.36 -34.54
N LEU A 521 21.44 1.63 -34.82
CA LEU A 521 22.30 2.10 -35.89
C LEU A 521 23.71 2.45 -35.36
N SER A 522 24.73 1.97 -36.05
CA SER A 522 26.08 2.48 -35.87
C SER A 522 26.17 3.96 -36.30
N GLU A 523 27.23 4.66 -35.91
CA GLU A 523 27.41 6.06 -36.34
C GLU A 523 27.37 6.23 -37.87
N GLU A 524 28.00 5.33 -38.61
CA GLU A 524 28.01 5.35 -40.07
C GLU A 524 26.61 5.11 -40.64
N ASN A 525 25.87 4.13 -40.11
CA ASN A 525 24.52 3.85 -40.54
C ASN A 525 23.55 4.97 -40.15
N SER A 526 23.77 5.61 -39.00
CA SER A 526 23.01 6.78 -38.58
C SER A 526 23.15 7.95 -39.56
N VAL A 527 24.38 8.20 -40.08
CA VAL A 527 24.60 9.21 -41.14
C VAL A 527 23.92 8.81 -42.45
N ARG A 528 23.94 7.53 -42.83
CA ARG A 528 23.23 7.04 -44.01
C ARG A 528 21.70 7.19 -43.89
N GLU A 529 21.15 6.88 -42.73
CA GLU A 529 19.74 7.08 -42.46
C GLU A 529 19.35 8.57 -42.52
N LEU A 530 20.16 9.45 -41.92
CA LEU A 530 19.99 10.90 -42.06
C LEU A 530 20.03 11.34 -43.55
N ALA A 531 20.96 10.79 -44.32
CA ALA A 531 21.04 11.07 -45.76
C ALA A 531 19.79 10.57 -46.49
N ARG A 532 19.25 9.40 -46.15
CA ARG A 532 17.95 8.87 -46.68
C ARG A 532 16.81 9.80 -46.35
N MET A 533 16.72 10.30 -45.10
CA MET A 533 15.68 11.25 -44.68
C MET A 533 15.78 12.60 -45.40
N LEU A 534 16.97 13.05 -45.75
CA LEU A 534 17.22 14.31 -46.46
C LEU A 534 16.97 14.20 -48.00
N GLY A 535 17.47 13.13 -48.60
CA GLY A 535 17.54 12.98 -50.05
C GLY A 535 16.49 12.02 -50.66
N GLY A 536 15.74 11.31 -49.83
CA GLY A 536 14.84 10.26 -50.27
C GLY A 536 15.56 9.04 -50.87
N ALA A 537 15.01 8.45 -51.95
CA ALA A 537 15.51 7.19 -52.51
C ALA A 537 16.90 7.26 -53.18
N LYS A 538 17.42 8.46 -53.48
CA LYS A 538 18.78 8.64 -54.06
C LYS A 538 19.71 9.33 -53.10
N ILE A 539 20.61 8.58 -52.53
CA ILE A 539 21.66 9.10 -51.66
C ILE A 539 22.84 9.47 -52.58
N THR A 540 23.10 10.77 -52.73
CA THR A 540 24.30 11.29 -53.43
C THR A 540 25.39 11.65 -52.44
N ASP A 541 26.64 11.77 -52.91
CA ASP A 541 27.78 12.16 -52.03
C ASP A 541 27.53 13.52 -51.37
N SER A 542 26.86 14.44 -52.02
CA SER A 542 26.49 15.75 -51.48
C SER A 542 25.46 15.64 -50.34
N VAL A 543 24.50 14.74 -50.43
CA VAL A 543 23.48 14.50 -49.38
C VAL A 543 24.14 13.80 -48.17
N LEU A 544 25.09 12.91 -48.47
CA LEU A 544 25.82 12.22 -47.42
C LEU A 544 26.73 13.18 -46.63
N ALA A 545 27.40 14.09 -47.35
CA ALA A 545 28.21 15.14 -46.71
C ALA A 545 27.37 16.09 -45.85
N ASN A 546 26.18 16.47 -46.31
CA ASN A 546 25.27 17.32 -45.53
C ASN A 546 24.75 16.59 -44.28
N ALA A 547 24.43 15.30 -44.38
CA ALA A 547 24.03 14.48 -43.23
C ALA A 547 25.16 14.37 -42.18
N SER A 548 26.41 14.19 -42.63
CA SER A 548 27.60 14.17 -41.76
C SER A 548 27.78 15.51 -41.04
N GLU A 549 27.76 16.64 -41.80
CA GLU A 549 27.83 17.98 -41.24
C GLU A 549 26.75 18.26 -40.21
N MET A 550 25.50 17.84 -40.50
CA MET A 550 24.38 18.00 -39.56
C MET A 550 24.64 17.25 -38.25
N LYS A 551 25.15 16.03 -38.30
CA LYS A 551 25.48 15.23 -37.12
C LYS A 551 26.65 15.83 -36.34
N GLU A 552 27.70 16.30 -36.99
CA GLU A 552 28.81 16.99 -36.36
C GLU A 552 28.38 18.26 -35.64
N LEU A 553 27.57 19.10 -36.28
CA LEU A 553 26.99 20.30 -35.68
C LEU A 553 26.15 19.98 -34.45
N ALA A 554 25.36 18.90 -34.50
CA ALA A 554 24.57 18.44 -33.36
C ALA A 554 25.45 18.04 -32.17
N GLN A 555 26.57 17.33 -32.41
CA GLN A 555 27.52 16.96 -31.36
C GLN A 555 28.23 18.18 -30.76
N VAL A 556 28.62 19.15 -31.58
CA VAL A 556 29.22 20.42 -31.12
C VAL A 556 28.23 21.19 -30.23
N GLN A 557 26.95 21.27 -30.63
CA GLN A 557 25.91 21.95 -29.84
C GLN A 557 25.66 21.28 -28.50
N LYS A 558 25.64 19.94 -28.45
CA LYS A 558 25.56 19.20 -27.19
C LYS A 558 26.74 19.50 -26.28
N SER A 559 27.95 19.45 -26.80
CA SER A 559 29.19 19.67 -26.05
C SER A 559 29.35 21.12 -25.55
N ALA A 560 28.87 22.11 -26.31
CA ALA A 560 28.91 23.53 -25.93
C ALA A 560 27.95 23.86 -24.74
N ARG A 561 26.92 23.06 -24.51
CA ARG A 561 25.97 23.22 -23.41
C ARG A 561 26.37 22.44 -22.15
N LEU A 562 27.33 21.54 -22.23
CA LEU A 562 27.94 20.83 -21.10
C LEU A 562 28.98 21.68 -20.33
N LYS A 563 29.33 22.83 -20.87
CA LYS A 563 30.18 23.87 -20.25
C LYS A 563 29.34 25.03 -19.70
#